data_48bb82675496b59653a73b0fe00f2d99
#
_entry.id   48bb82675496b59653a73b0fe00f2d99
#
_cell.length_a   1.000
_cell.length_b   1.000
_cell.length_c   1.000
_cell.angle_alpha   90.00
_cell.angle_beta   90.00
_cell.angle_gamma   90.00
#
_symmetry.space_group_name_H-M   'P 1'
#
loop_
_entity.id
_entity.type
_entity.pdbx_description
1 polymer ?
#
loop_
_entity_poly.entity_id
_entity_poly.type
_entity_poly.pdbx_seq_one_letter_code
_entity_poly.pdbx_strand_id
1 'polypeptide(L)'
;MTEVELWSRETRAQRACAALVKNGFDAVYVKTAEEAADLVMQFVKPGMKLGFGGSMTIKTLGIQDKATQAGAQVLDHNKPGLGAEEKLDILRSQLTCDVFICSANAVTMKGEMLNIDGNGNRVAALTFGPKKNVVV
;
A
#
# COMPACT_ATOMS: atom_id res chain seq x y z
N MET A 1 13.93 -13.34 17.98
CA MET A 1 12.99 -12.39 18.62
C MET A 1 12.39 -13.06 19.84
N THR A 2 12.46 -12.43 20.99
CA THR A 2 11.92 -12.94 22.25
C THR A 2 10.39 -12.76 22.30
N GLU A 3 9.73 -13.51 23.19
CA GLU A 3 8.26 -13.34 23.41
C GLU A 3 7.90 -11.92 23.85
N VAL A 4 8.75 -11.30 24.67
CA VAL A 4 8.55 -9.92 25.13
C VAL A 4 8.66 -8.92 23.97
N GLU A 5 9.60 -9.11 23.05
CA GLU A 5 9.71 -8.26 21.85
C GLU A 5 8.51 -8.42 20.92
N LEU A 6 8.04 -9.65 20.73
CA LEU A 6 6.83 -9.93 19.95
C LEU A 6 5.60 -9.26 20.57
N TRP A 7 5.39 -9.45 21.87
CA TRP A 7 4.33 -8.82 22.61
C TRP A 7 4.36 -7.29 22.53
N SER A 8 5.57 -6.71 22.67
CA SER A 8 5.75 -5.26 22.58
C SER A 8 5.38 -4.73 21.20
N ARG A 9 5.82 -5.40 20.13
CA ARG A 9 5.49 -5.03 18.75
C ARG A 9 3.99 -5.13 18.47
N GLU A 10 3.37 -6.24 18.86
CA GLU A 10 1.94 -6.46 18.70
C GLU A 10 1.13 -5.39 19.44
N THR A 11 1.47 -5.12 20.70
CA THR A 11 0.79 -4.10 21.52
C THR A 11 0.90 -2.70 20.88
N ARG A 12 2.08 -2.33 20.39
CA ARG A 12 2.29 -1.05 19.71
C ARG A 12 1.49 -0.97 18.41
N ALA A 13 1.49 -2.02 17.60
CA ALA A 13 0.74 -2.06 16.35
C ALA A 13 -0.77 -1.96 16.58
N GLN A 14 -1.30 -2.67 17.57
CA GLN A 14 -2.73 -2.59 17.94
C GLN A 14 -3.11 -1.20 18.45
N ARG A 15 -2.26 -0.54 19.22
CA ARG A 15 -2.49 0.85 19.68
C ARG A 15 -2.49 1.83 18.53
N ALA A 16 -1.53 1.72 17.60
CA ALA A 16 -1.48 2.55 16.40
C ALA A 16 -2.71 2.33 15.52
N CYS A 17 -3.13 1.08 15.35
CA CYS A 17 -4.35 0.72 14.62
C CYS A 17 -5.60 1.36 15.24
N ALA A 18 -5.77 1.28 16.55
CA ALA A 18 -6.89 1.92 17.27
C ALA A 18 -6.89 3.45 17.10
N ALA A 19 -5.71 4.07 17.11
CA ALA A 19 -5.57 5.50 16.89
C ALA A 19 -5.91 5.90 15.45
N LEU A 20 -5.52 5.10 14.45
CA LEU A 20 -5.91 5.29 13.04
C LEU A 20 -7.43 5.20 12.88
N VAL A 21 -8.07 4.20 13.47
CA VAL A 21 -9.54 4.06 13.45
C VAL A 21 -10.21 5.31 14.05
N LYS A 22 -9.71 5.80 15.18
CA LYS A 22 -10.22 7.02 15.82
C LYS A 22 -10.09 8.25 14.91
N ASN A 23 -9.06 8.29 14.06
CA ASN A 23 -8.82 9.37 13.10
C ASN A 23 -9.59 9.18 11.77
N GLY A 24 -10.46 8.18 11.67
CA GLY A 24 -11.31 7.96 10.51
C GLY A 24 -10.77 7.03 9.45
N PHE A 25 -9.62 6.38 9.68
CA PHE A 25 -9.11 5.34 8.79
C PHE A 25 -9.82 4.00 9.04
N ASP A 26 -10.01 3.24 7.98
CA ASP A 26 -10.45 1.85 8.06
C ASP A 26 -9.20 0.96 8.27
N ALA A 27 -8.76 0.88 9.50
CA ALA A 27 -7.50 0.24 9.87
C ALA A 27 -7.73 -1.12 10.54
N VAL A 28 -6.93 -2.10 10.14
CA VAL A 28 -6.95 -3.47 10.67
C VAL A 28 -5.52 -3.91 11.00
N TYR A 29 -5.36 -4.54 12.16
CA TYR A 29 -4.12 -5.23 12.51
C TYR A 29 -4.22 -6.70 12.14
N VAL A 30 -3.20 -7.20 11.47
CA VAL A 30 -3.02 -8.63 11.16
C VAL A 30 -1.66 -9.10 11.64
N LYS A 31 -1.55 -10.38 12.00
CA LYS A 31 -0.34 -10.93 12.62
C LYS A 31 0.72 -11.35 11.61
N THR A 32 0.29 -11.76 10.42
CA THR A 32 1.18 -12.34 9.42
C THR A 32 1.15 -11.59 8.10
N ALA A 33 2.23 -11.73 7.34
CA ALA A 33 2.32 -11.20 5.98
C ALA A 33 1.27 -11.83 5.04
N GLU A 34 0.96 -13.10 5.25
CA GLU A 34 -0.06 -13.81 4.47
C GLU A 34 -1.46 -13.24 4.70
N GLU A 35 -1.86 -13.05 5.97
CA GLU A 35 -3.11 -12.39 6.31
C GLU A 35 -3.20 -10.98 5.72
N ALA A 36 -2.09 -10.22 5.73
CA ALA A 36 -2.04 -8.90 5.11
C ALA A 36 -2.25 -8.97 3.60
N ALA A 37 -1.60 -9.91 2.93
CA ALA A 37 -1.77 -10.11 1.49
C ALA A 37 -3.21 -10.49 1.13
N ASP A 38 -3.81 -11.40 1.88
CA ASP A 38 -5.19 -11.84 1.66
C ASP A 38 -6.18 -10.69 1.87
N LEU A 39 -5.96 -9.86 2.88
CA LEU A 39 -6.79 -8.69 3.13
C LEU A 39 -6.68 -7.66 1.99
N VAL A 40 -5.48 -7.38 1.51
CA VAL A 40 -5.25 -6.48 0.37
C VAL A 40 -5.93 -7.01 -0.88
N MET A 41 -5.84 -8.32 -1.14
CA MET A 41 -6.44 -8.94 -2.33
C MET A 41 -7.98 -8.89 -2.34
N GLN A 42 -8.64 -8.66 -1.21
CA GLN A 42 -10.09 -8.44 -1.17
C GLN A 42 -10.54 -7.19 -1.93
N PHE A 43 -9.64 -6.21 -2.10
CA PHE A 43 -9.90 -4.99 -2.87
C PHE A 43 -9.61 -5.14 -4.36
N VAL A 44 -9.04 -6.26 -4.80
CA VAL A 44 -8.61 -6.50 -6.18
C VAL A 44 -9.64 -7.35 -6.90
N LYS A 45 -10.13 -6.85 -8.03
CA LYS A 45 -11.08 -7.56 -8.91
C LYS A 45 -10.55 -7.60 -10.34
N PRO A 46 -10.96 -8.61 -11.14
CA PRO A 46 -10.60 -8.67 -12.56
C PRO A 46 -10.95 -7.38 -13.30
N GLY A 47 -10.06 -6.92 -14.18
CA GLY A 47 -10.25 -5.71 -14.98
C GLY A 47 -9.94 -4.39 -14.28
N MET A 48 -9.71 -4.38 -12.97
CA MET A 48 -9.29 -3.17 -12.26
C MET A 48 -7.89 -2.72 -12.65
N LYS A 49 -7.67 -1.41 -12.67
CA LYS A 49 -6.36 -0.80 -12.79
C LYS A 49 -5.81 -0.56 -11.38
N LEU A 50 -4.64 -1.14 -11.12
CA LEU A 50 -3.96 -1.04 -9.84
C LEU A 50 -2.67 -0.23 -9.98
N GLY A 51 -2.54 0.81 -9.16
CA GLY A 51 -1.30 1.56 -8.99
C GLY A 51 -0.53 1.09 -7.76
N PHE A 52 0.78 1.21 -7.80
CA PHE A 52 1.66 0.80 -6.70
C PHE A 52 2.66 1.88 -6.36
N GLY A 53 2.78 2.20 -5.08
CA GLY A 53 3.94 2.90 -4.56
C GLY A 53 5.17 1.98 -4.53
N GLY A 54 6.36 2.55 -4.62
CA GLY A 54 7.61 1.79 -4.47
C GLY A 54 7.79 1.33 -3.02
N SER A 55 7.41 0.10 -2.71
CA SER A 55 7.45 -0.46 -1.36
C SER A 55 8.03 -1.87 -1.37
N MET A 56 9.06 -2.07 -0.53
CA MET A 56 9.60 -3.41 -0.29
C MET A 56 8.59 -4.31 0.40
N THR A 57 7.75 -3.78 1.28
CA THR A 57 6.68 -4.52 1.95
C THR A 57 5.71 -5.10 0.91
N ILE A 58 5.20 -4.28 0.01
CA ILE A 58 4.27 -4.71 -1.05
C ILE A 58 4.93 -5.76 -1.95
N LYS A 59 6.20 -5.58 -2.29
CA LYS A 59 6.96 -6.54 -3.08
C LYS A 59 7.11 -7.89 -2.37
N THR A 60 7.43 -7.87 -1.07
CA THR A 60 7.57 -9.07 -0.24
C THR A 60 6.25 -9.84 -0.13
N LEU A 61 5.12 -9.15 -0.08
CA LEU A 61 3.78 -9.76 -0.06
C LEU A 61 3.37 -10.37 -1.41
N GLY A 62 4.10 -10.11 -2.50
CA GLY A 62 3.78 -10.62 -3.83
C GLY A 62 2.47 -10.11 -4.41
N ILE A 63 2.01 -8.94 -3.99
CA ILE A 63 0.70 -8.40 -4.37
C ILE A 63 0.58 -8.17 -5.87
N GLN A 64 1.64 -7.69 -6.53
CA GLN A 64 1.60 -7.43 -7.97
C GLN A 64 1.35 -8.72 -8.78
N ASP A 65 2.03 -9.80 -8.43
CA ASP A 65 1.87 -11.10 -9.10
C ASP A 65 0.48 -11.68 -8.83
N LYS A 66 0.02 -11.64 -7.58
CA LYS A 66 -1.31 -12.09 -7.19
C LYS A 66 -2.40 -11.29 -7.92
N ALA A 67 -2.25 -9.97 -8.04
CA ALA A 67 -3.18 -9.11 -8.75
C ALA A 67 -3.22 -9.42 -10.26
N THR A 68 -2.07 -9.64 -10.86
CA THR A 68 -1.98 -10.04 -12.28
C THR A 68 -2.67 -11.38 -12.52
N GLN A 69 -2.45 -12.36 -11.65
CA GLN A 69 -3.12 -13.68 -11.72
C GLN A 69 -4.64 -13.56 -11.52
N ALA A 70 -5.09 -12.60 -10.73
CA ALA A 70 -6.51 -12.30 -10.53
C ALA A 70 -7.16 -11.54 -11.70
N GLY A 71 -6.41 -11.22 -12.75
CA GLY A 71 -6.91 -10.53 -13.96
C GLY A 71 -6.95 -9.01 -13.85
N ALA A 72 -6.28 -8.43 -12.89
CA ALA A 72 -6.13 -6.97 -12.77
C ALA A 72 -5.01 -6.45 -13.69
N GLN A 73 -5.13 -5.19 -14.10
CA GLN A 73 -4.10 -4.48 -14.84
C GLN A 73 -3.16 -3.77 -13.86
N VAL A 74 -1.93 -4.25 -13.73
CA VAL A 74 -0.91 -3.66 -12.86
C VAL A 74 -0.18 -2.54 -13.58
N LEU A 75 -0.22 -1.32 -13.02
CA LEU A 75 0.51 -0.15 -13.49
C LEU A 75 1.86 -0.09 -12.75
N ASP A 76 2.86 -0.78 -13.29
CA ASP A 76 4.18 -0.91 -12.67
C ASP A 76 5.20 0.04 -13.32
N HIS A 77 5.51 1.13 -12.63
CA HIS A 77 6.52 2.10 -13.06
C HIS A 77 7.97 1.62 -12.82
N ASN A 78 8.16 0.49 -12.19
CA ASN A 78 9.47 -0.14 -11.97
C ASN A 78 9.75 -1.29 -12.95
N LYS A 79 8.88 -1.50 -13.93
CA LYS A 79 9.06 -2.53 -14.94
C LYS A 79 10.39 -2.29 -15.69
N PRO A 80 11.23 -3.34 -15.86
CA PRO A 80 12.48 -3.20 -16.60
C PRO A 80 12.26 -2.75 -18.05
N GLY A 81 13.17 -1.92 -18.56
CA GLY A 81 13.14 -1.47 -19.95
C GLY A 81 12.30 -0.22 -20.24
N LEU A 82 11.67 0.38 -19.21
CA LEU A 82 10.93 1.63 -19.38
C LEU A 82 11.87 2.83 -19.57
N GLY A 83 11.57 3.68 -20.56
CA GLY A 83 12.17 5.00 -20.70
C GLY A 83 11.67 5.96 -19.60
N ALA A 84 12.37 7.08 -19.42
CA ALA A 84 12.01 8.07 -18.38
C ALA A 84 10.60 8.65 -18.58
N GLU A 85 10.21 8.92 -19.82
CA GLU A 85 8.90 9.47 -20.18
C GLU A 85 7.78 8.44 -19.93
N GLU A 86 7.98 7.21 -20.39
CA GLU A 86 7.04 6.10 -20.14
C GLU A 86 6.82 5.86 -18.65
N LYS A 87 7.88 5.93 -17.86
CA LYS A 87 7.79 5.82 -16.40
C LYS A 87 6.94 6.92 -15.80
N LEU A 88 7.12 8.17 -16.23
CA LEU A 88 6.31 9.31 -15.78
C LEU A 88 4.84 9.15 -16.18
N ASP A 89 4.56 8.63 -17.36
CA ASP A 89 3.19 8.39 -17.81
C ASP A 89 2.49 7.31 -16.99
N ILE A 90 3.21 6.26 -16.61
CA ILE A 90 2.69 5.24 -15.69
C ILE A 90 2.42 5.85 -14.31
N LEU A 91 3.35 6.65 -13.77
CA LEU A 91 3.14 7.35 -12.49
C LEU A 91 1.91 8.25 -12.51
N ARG A 92 1.66 8.98 -13.61
CA ARG A 92 0.46 9.78 -13.79
C ARG A 92 -0.80 8.92 -13.90
N SER A 93 -0.73 7.80 -14.61
CA SER A 93 -1.85 6.86 -14.75
C SER A 93 -2.28 6.26 -13.42
N GLN A 94 -1.36 6.12 -12.46
CA GLN A 94 -1.67 5.65 -11.12
C GLN A 94 -2.54 6.64 -10.33
N LEU A 95 -2.54 7.93 -10.69
CA LEU A 95 -3.38 8.93 -10.03
C LEU A 95 -4.88 8.76 -10.31
N THR A 96 -5.24 8.01 -11.35
CA THR A 96 -6.62 7.76 -11.76
C THR A 96 -6.98 6.27 -11.77
N CYS A 97 -6.21 5.45 -11.08
CA CYS A 97 -6.46 4.00 -10.99
C CYS A 97 -7.63 3.67 -10.06
N ASP A 98 -8.08 2.43 -10.10
CA ASP A 98 -9.18 1.96 -9.24
C ASP A 98 -8.70 1.77 -7.79
N VAL A 99 -7.56 1.12 -7.60
CA VAL A 99 -6.94 0.91 -6.28
C VAL A 99 -5.46 1.27 -6.34
N PHE A 100 -5.02 2.11 -5.43
CA PHE A 100 -3.61 2.41 -5.22
C PHE A 100 -3.11 1.74 -3.95
N ILE A 101 -2.06 0.95 -4.06
CA ILE A 101 -1.52 0.14 -2.97
C ILE A 101 -0.09 0.60 -2.66
N CYS A 102 0.16 0.99 -1.43
CA CYS A 102 1.47 1.46 -1.00
C CYS A 102 1.73 1.17 0.48
N SER A 103 2.88 1.60 0.97
CA SER A 103 3.19 1.68 2.40
C SER A 103 3.38 3.13 2.83
N ALA A 104 3.32 3.40 4.12
CA ALA A 104 3.75 4.66 4.71
C ALA A 104 5.23 4.60 5.13
N ASN A 105 5.91 5.74 5.17
CA ASN A 105 7.26 5.81 5.72
C ASN A 105 7.27 5.57 7.24
N ALA A 106 6.26 6.09 7.93
CA ALA A 106 6.06 5.84 9.35
C ALA A 106 4.58 5.99 9.73
N VAL A 107 4.20 5.36 10.82
CA VAL A 107 2.89 5.53 11.48
C VAL A 107 3.17 5.91 12.92
N THR A 108 2.52 6.99 13.40
CA THR A 108 2.67 7.43 14.79
C THR A 108 1.69 6.69 15.71
N MET A 109 2.00 6.68 16.99
CA MET A 109 1.09 6.15 18.02
C MET A 109 -0.18 6.99 18.20
N LYS A 110 -0.24 8.16 17.57
CA LYS A 110 -1.43 9.02 17.52
C LYS A 110 -2.31 8.77 16.29
N GLY A 111 -1.93 7.81 15.43
CA GLY A 111 -2.68 7.47 14.22
C GLY A 111 -2.48 8.44 13.07
N GLU A 112 -1.27 8.93 12.89
CA GLU A 112 -0.86 9.76 11.77
C GLU A 112 0.05 8.95 10.86
N MET A 113 -0.09 9.10 9.54
CA MET A 113 0.82 8.50 8.56
C MET A 113 1.75 9.56 8.00
N LEU A 114 3.06 9.29 8.07
CA LEU A 114 4.09 10.13 7.49
C LEU A 114 4.51 9.56 6.13
N ASN A 115 4.48 10.40 5.10
CA ASN A 115 4.87 10.03 3.74
C ASN A 115 5.82 11.07 3.16
N ILE A 116 6.94 10.60 2.59
CA ILE A 116 7.96 11.44 1.95
C ILE A 116 8.30 10.82 0.59
N ASP A 117 8.10 11.56 -0.48
CA ASP A 117 8.33 11.12 -1.84
C ASP A 117 9.39 11.96 -2.56
N GLY A 118 10.19 11.32 -3.42
CA GLY A 118 11.09 12.01 -4.34
C GLY A 118 10.34 12.80 -5.43
N ASN A 119 9.30 12.22 -6.00
CA ASN A 119 8.50 12.83 -7.07
C ASN A 119 7.12 13.34 -6.61
N GLY A 120 6.73 13.08 -5.37
CA GLY A 120 5.41 13.44 -4.86
C GLY A 120 4.25 12.59 -5.39
N ASN A 121 4.53 11.54 -6.15
CA ASN A 121 3.53 10.69 -6.82
C ASN A 121 2.65 9.92 -5.85
N ARG A 122 3.23 9.28 -4.83
CA ARG A 122 2.48 8.54 -3.82
C ARG A 122 1.65 9.48 -2.95
N VAL A 123 2.22 10.58 -2.49
CA VAL A 123 1.51 11.60 -1.72
C VAL A 123 0.34 12.18 -2.51
N ALA A 124 0.53 12.46 -3.79
CA ALA A 124 -0.55 12.92 -4.67
C ALA A 124 -1.69 11.90 -4.78
N ALA A 125 -1.36 10.61 -4.99
CA ALA A 125 -2.36 9.54 -5.06
C ALA A 125 -3.11 9.35 -3.73
N LEU A 126 -2.42 9.43 -2.59
CA LEU A 126 -3.03 9.33 -1.26
C LEU A 126 -3.91 10.53 -0.94
N THR A 127 -3.58 11.72 -1.47
CA THR A 127 -4.33 12.94 -1.20
C THR A 127 -5.63 12.99 -2.00
N PHE A 128 -5.55 12.73 -3.31
CA PHE A 128 -6.72 12.71 -4.19
C PHE A 128 -6.39 12.06 -5.53
N GLY A 129 -7.21 11.11 -5.98
CA GLY A 129 -7.08 10.52 -7.30
C GLY A 129 -7.67 9.12 -7.37
N PRO A 130 -6.98 8.08 -6.91
CA PRO A 130 -7.51 6.71 -6.93
C PRO A 130 -8.85 6.58 -6.19
N LYS A 131 -9.71 5.69 -6.67
CA LYS A 131 -11.01 5.43 -6.02
C LYS A 131 -10.85 4.82 -4.62
N LYS A 132 -9.79 4.06 -4.41
CA LYS A 132 -9.43 3.43 -3.14
C LYS A 132 -7.92 3.48 -2.93
N ASN A 133 -7.50 3.84 -1.73
CA ASN A 133 -6.12 3.72 -1.28
C ASN A 133 -6.01 2.61 -0.23
N VAL A 134 -5.03 1.73 -0.38
CA VAL A 134 -4.70 0.68 0.59
C VAL A 134 -3.25 0.87 1.01
N VAL A 135 -3.04 1.11 2.29
CA VAL A 135 -1.70 1.33 2.87
C VAL A 135 -1.36 0.14 3.77
N VAL A 136 -0.21 -0.50 3.52
CA VAL A 136 0.23 -1.70 4.24
C VAL A 136 1.52 -1.43 5.01
#